data_6484660cf49dd9cc7b7733b60313eac9
#
_entry.id   6484660cf49dd9cc7b7733b60313eac9
#
_cell.length_a   1.000
_cell.length_b   1.000
_cell.length_c   1.000
_cell.angle_alpha   90.00
_cell.angle_beta   90.00
_cell.angle_gamma   90.00
#
_symmetry.space_group_name_H-M   'P 1'
#
loop_
_entity.id
_entity.type
_entity.pdbx_description
1 polymer ?
#
loop_
_entity_poly.entity_id
_entity_poly.type
_entity_poly.pdbx_seq_one_letter_code
_entity_poly.pdbx_strand_id
1 'polypeptide(L)'
;MCNIWRDSTFAISNEFAIIAETLNLDVFEVIEKANFQYPRATIPKPGPVGGPCLSKDTYLFFESLDQSLHENSIILRSRKQNEKLVDLAFNVIHKYLETNPEKNKVCFLGATFKGKPRTNDFRNSFTQDLINVLNPHNLEIKVWDPTLTPPDLLEHSNLLAKDLKLDNFDIVVIGNNANFISETEVTVFLENLLDSALIVDMWGVTRELKNIKANVYRFGVKV
;
A
#
# COMPACT_ATOMS: atom_id res chain seq x y z
N MET A 1 -18.04 8.48 13.48
CA MET A 1 -17.18 7.85 14.55
C MET A 1 -16.62 6.49 14.17
N CYS A 2 -17.39 5.52 13.64
CA CYS A 2 -16.84 4.19 13.30
C CYS A 2 -15.66 4.23 12.31
N ASN A 3 -15.72 5.06 11.27
CA ASN A 3 -14.63 5.20 10.31
C ASN A 3 -13.38 5.83 10.96
N ILE A 4 -13.57 6.85 11.81
CA ILE A 4 -12.50 7.49 12.56
C ILE A 4 -11.80 6.51 13.50
N TRP A 5 -12.57 5.69 14.22
CA TRP A 5 -12.04 4.63 15.07
C TRP A 5 -11.20 3.62 14.27
N ARG A 6 -11.74 3.13 13.15
CA ARG A 6 -11.02 2.20 12.27
C ARG A 6 -9.72 2.80 11.72
N ASP A 7 -9.77 4.05 11.27
CA ASP A 7 -8.60 4.78 10.78
C ASP A 7 -7.51 4.87 11.86
N SER A 8 -7.90 5.21 13.10
CA SER A 8 -6.97 5.28 14.23
C SER A 8 -6.37 3.92 14.62
N THR A 9 -7.15 2.84 14.54
CA THR A 9 -6.62 1.49 14.82
C THR A 9 -5.61 1.03 13.79
N PHE A 10 -5.82 1.37 12.50
CA PHE A 10 -4.82 1.11 11.46
C PHE A 10 -3.56 1.95 11.66
N ALA A 11 -3.68 3.21 12.09
CA ALA A 11 -2.52 4.07 12.35
C ALA A 11 -1.61 3.49 13.44
N ILE A 12 -2.20 2.95 14.52
CA ILE A 12 -1.44 2.27 15.57
C ILE A 12 -0.72 1.04 15.01
N SER A 13 -1.40 0.24 14.18
CA SER A 13 -0.80 -0.93 13.56
C SER A 13 0.33 -0.57 12.59
N ASN A 14 0.18 0.53 11.86
CA ASN A 14 1.22 1.06 10.97
C ASN A 14 2.43 1.58 11.76
N GLU A 15 2.21 2.17 12.93
CA GLU A 15 3.30 2.57 13.82
C GLU A 15 4.04 1.35 14.38
N PHE A 16 3.33 0.28 14.75
CA PHE A 16 3.97 -1.00 15.11
C PHE A 16 4.83 -1.57 13.98
N ALA A 17 4.41 -1.42 12.72
CA ALA A 17 5.22 -1.86 11.58
C ALA A 17 6.53 -1.07 11.48
N ILE A 18 6.50 0.25 11.62
CA ILE A 18 7.70 1.11 11.63
C ILE A 18 8.65 0.72 12.78
N ILE A 19 8.10 0.49 13.98
CA ILE A 19 8.88 0.05 15.14
C ILE A 19 9.50 -1.34 14.88
N ALA A 20 8.74 -2.27 14.32
CA ALA A 20 9.22 -3.62 14.02
C ALA A 20 10.40 -3.61 13.06
N GLU A 21 10.39 -2.77 12.01
CA GLU A 21 11.55 -2.59 11.12
C GLU A 21 12.81 -2.16 11.88
N THR A 22 12.69 -1.25 12.87
CA THR A 22 13.85 -0.81 13.67
C THR A 22 14.38 -1.90 14.59
N LEU A 23 13.52 -2.82 15.02
CA LEU A 23 13.85 -3.93 15.93
C LEU A 23 14.22 -5.23 15.19
N ASN A 24 14.25 -5.23 13.86
CA ASN A 24 14.45 -6.42 13.02
C ASN A 24 13.40 -7.53 13.29
N LEU A 25 12.17 -7.15 13.47
CA LEU A 25 11.04 -8.06 13.69
C LEU A 25 10.14 -8.10 12.44
N ASP A 26 9.39 -9.18 12.28
CA ASP A 26 8.28 -9.28 11.35
C ASP A 26 6.99 -8.86 12.08
N VAL A 27 6.45 -7.68 11.73
CA VAL A 27 5.24 -7.14 12.38
C VAL A 27 4.02 -8.06 12.22
N PHE A 28 3.93 -8.77 11.11
CA PHE A 28 2.79 -9.65 10.85
C PHE A 28 2.81 -10.85 11.78
N GLU A 29 3.98 -11.45 12.03
CA GLU A 29 4.13 -12.52 13.02
C GLU A 29 3.86 -12.02 14.44
N VAL A 30 4.35 -10.83 14.78
CA VAL A 30 4.12 -10.22 16.11
C VAL A 30 2.63 -10.01 16.33
N ILE A 31 1.92 -9.41 15.35
CA ILE A 31 0.47 -9.17 15.44
C ILE A 31 -0.31 -10.47 15.50
N GLU A 32 0.06 -11.48 14.70
CA GLU A 32 -0.60 -12.78 14.73
C GLU A 32 -0.49 -13.44 16.09
N LYS A 33 0.71 -13.44 16.69
CA LYS A 33 0.94 -13.95 18.05
C LYS A 33 0.20 -13.14 19.13
N ALA A 34 0.19 -11.81 19.00
CA ALA A 34 -0.52 -10.94 19.93
C ALA A 34 -2.04 -11.13 19.91
N ASN A 35 -2.61 -11.42 18.74
CA ASN A 35 -4.04 -11.68 18.56
C ASN A 35 -4.44 -13.12 18.93
N PHE A 36 -3.45 -14.04 19.02
CA PHE A 36 -3.75 -15.47 19.24
C PHE A 36 -4.42 -15.69 20.61
N GLN A 37 -5.64 -16.19 20.56
CA GLN A 37 -6.46 -16.48 21.76
C GLN A 37 -6.62 -15.29 22.73
N TYR A 38 -6.50 -14.05 22.25
CA TYR A 38 -6.67 -12.85 23.05
C TYR A 38 -7.92 -12.05 22.65
N PRO A 39 -9.09 -12.31 23.29
CA PRO A 39 -10.37 -11.75 22.84
C PRO A 39 -10.55 -10.25 23.14
N ARG A 40 -9.66 -9.63 23.92
CA ARG A 40 -9.80 -8.23 24.36
C ARG A 40 -9.40 -7.20 23.28
N ALA A 41 -8.56 -7.59 22.36
CA ALA A 41 -8.11 -6.72 21.28
C ALA A 41 -7.90 -7.53 20.00
N THR A 42 -8.18 -6.91 18.87
CA THR A 42 -7.83 -7.43 17.56
C THR A 42 -7.03 -6.34 16.87
N ILE A 43 -5.71 -6.51 16.84
CA ILE A 43 -4.81 -5.60 16.16
C ILE A 43 -4.93 -5.85 14.65
N PRO A 44 -5.29 -4.86 13.82
CA PRO A 44 -5.38 -5.04 12.38
C PRO A 44 -3.98 -5.26 11.78
N LYS A 45 -3.91 -5.94 10.63
CA LYS A 45 -2.66 -5.98 9.85
C LYS A 45 -2.33 -4.58 9.34
N PRO A 46 -1.05 -4.17 9.36
CA PRO A 46 -0.62 -2.87 8.85
C PRO A 46 -0.75 -2.80 7.33
N GLY A 47 -0.74 -1.58 6.82
CA GLY A 47 -0.79 -1.27 5.40
C GLY A 47 -1.47 0.07 5.15
N PRO A 48 -1.34 0.62 3.93
CA PRO A 48 -1.97 1.88 3.55
C PRO A 48 -3.50 1.87 3.76
N VAL A 49 -4.03 3.01 4.17
CA VAL A 49 -5.45 3.20 4.50
C VAL A 49 -6.02 4.33 3.66
N GLY A 50 -6.85 3.96 2.71
CA GLY A 50 -7.48 4.88 1.77
C GLY A 50 -8.99 4.68 1.65
N GLY A 51 -9.52 5.17 0.56
CA GLY A 51 -10.92 5.09 0.18
C GLY A 51 -11.74 6.31 0.55
N PRO A 52 -12.94 6.44 -0.05
CA PRO A 52 -13.71 7.68 -0.03
C PRO A 52 -14.22 8.11 1.36
N CYS A 53 -14.19 7.24 2.34
CA CYS A 53 -14.66 7.52 3.69
C CYS A 53 -13.53 7.78 4.69
N LEU A 54 -12.57 6.85 4.82
CA LEU A 54 -11.54 6.96 5.84
C LEU A 54 -10.60 8.16 5.60
N SER A 55 -10.35 8.50 4.34
CA SER A 55 -9.48 9.62 3.98
C SER A 55 -10.03 10.99 4.37
N LYS A 56 -11.35 11.16 4.46
CA LYS A 56 -12.00 12.48 4.69
C LYS A 56 -12.78 12.61 6.00
N ASP A 57 -13.35 11.50 6.53
CA ASP A 57 -14.29 11.58 7.65
C ASP A 57 -13.65 12.19 8.91
N THR A 58 -12.37 11.94 9.14
CA THR A 58 -11.63 12.57 10.23
C THR A 58 -11.59 14.09 10.06
N TYR A 59 -11.25 14.58 8.88
CA TYR A 59 -11.15 16.02 8.62
C TYR A 59 -12.53 16.70 8.70
N LEU A 60 -13.56 16.11 8.08
CA LEU A 60 -14.93 16.63 8.16
C LEU A 60 -15.45 16.70 9.61
N PHE A 61 -15.09 15.71 10.44
CA PHE A 61 -15.48 15.74 11.84
C PHE A 61 -14.82 16.91 12.59
N PHE A 62 -13.54 17.17 12.31
CA PHE A 62 -12.79 18.25 12.97
C PHE A 62 -13.12 19.63 12.41
N GLU A 63 -13.56 19.76 11.16
CA GLU A 63 -13.91 21.03 10.55
C GLU A 63 -14.97 21.81 11.35
N SER A 64 -15.88 21.10 12.03
CA SER A 64 -16.93 21.69 12.86
C SER A 64 -16.52 21.96 14.32
N LEU A 65 -15.28 21.62 14.71
CA LEU A 65 -14.81 21.75 16.08
C LEU A 65 -13.87 22.95 16.25
N ASP A 66 -13.77 23.43 17.50
CA ASP A 66 -12.84 24.49 17.86
C ASP A 66 -11.39 24.08 17.56
N GLN A 67 -10.62 25.00 17.01
CA GLN A 67 -9.25 24.75 16.57
C GLN A 67 -8.32 24.32 17.74
N SER A 68 -8.61 24.71 18.96
CA SER A 68 -7.88 24.26 20.16
C SER A 68 -7.90 22.74 20.35
N LEU A 69 -8.92 22.07 19.82
CA LEU A 69 -9.04 20.59 19.86
C LEU A 69 -8.19 19.90 18.79
N HIS A 70 -7.66 20.63 17.81
CA HIS A 70 -6.90 20.05 16.70
C HIS A 70 -5.45 19.71 17.08
N GLU A 71 -4.77 20.59 17.82
CA GLU A 71 -3.32 20.53 18.03
C GLU A 71 -2.86 19.22 18.71
N ASN A 72 -3.61 18.74 19.71
CA ASN A 72 -3.26 17.55 20.48
C ASN A 72 -4.13 16.34 20.17
N SER A 73 -4.90 16.39 19.08
CA SER A 73 -5.80 15.30 18.71
C SER A 73 -5.05 14.05 18.28
N ILE A 74 -5.22 12.95 19.03
CA ILE A 74 -4.75 11.62 18.64
C ILE A 74 -5.39 11.20 17.32
N ILE A 75 -6.64 11.53 17.09
CA ILE A 75 -7.41 11.18 15.88
C ILE A 75 -6.79 11.82 14.64
N LEU A 76 -6.50 13.13 14.67
CA LEU A 76 -5.85 13.82 13.56
C LEU A 76 -4.41 13.32 13.33
N ARG A 77 -3.68 13.03 14.38
CA ARG A 77 -2.33 12.44 14.28
C ARG A 77 -2.38 11.04 13.67
N SER A 78 -3.38 10.24 14.02
CA SER A 78 -3.61 8.92 13.42
C SER A 78 -3.86 9.03 11.91
N ARG A 79 -4.74 9.95 11.47
CA ARG A 79 -4.97 10.16 10.05
C ARG A 79 -3.68 10.55 9.31
N LYS A 80 -2.94 11.52 9.86
CA LYS A 80 -1.64 11.95 9.30
C LYS A 80 -0.61 10.83 9.26
N GLN A 81 -0.62 9.92 10.23
CA GLN A 81 0.27 8.76 10.25
C GLN A 81 -0.04 7.80 9.10
N ASN A 82 -1.33 7.57 8.81
CA ASN A 82 -1.73 6.73 7.67
C ASN A 82 -1.37 7.37 6.31
N GLU A 83 -1.44 8.69 6.19
CA GLU A 83 -1.07 9.42 4.96
C GLU A 83 0.43 9.31 4.65
N LYS A 84 1.28 9.30 5.67
CA LYS A 84 2.75 9.16 5.49
C LYS A 84 3.18 7.85 4.81
N LEU A 85 2.31 6.85 4.73
CA LEU A 85 2.69 5.59 4.07
C LEU A 85 2.87 5.76 2.56
N VAL A 86 2.24 6.75 1.94
CA VAL A 86 2.50 7.11 0.55
C VAL A 86 3.92 7.66 0.40
N ASP A 87 4.31 8.59 1.27
CA ASP A 87 5.67 9.17 1.27
C ASP A 87 6.73 8.09 1.55
N LEU A 88 6.42 7.14 2.45
CA LEU A 88 7.33 6.04 2.75
C LEU A 88 7.55 5.14 1.54
N ALA A 89 6.49 4.76 0.84
CA ALA A 89 6.59 3.97 -0.39
C ALA A 89 7.32 4.74 -1.50
N PHE A 90 7.02 6.04 -1.65
CA PHE A 90 7.72 6.91 -2.57
C PHE A 90 9.24 6.96 -2.26
N ASN A 91 9.63 7.14 -1.01
CA ASN A 91 11.04 7.20 -0.61
C ASN A 91 11.79 5.90 -0.92
N VAL A 92 11.14 4.74 -0.76
CA VAL A 92 11.71 3.44 -1.15
C VAL A 92 11.96 3.38 -2.65
N ILE A 93 10.98 3.78 -3.46
CA ILE A 93 11.09 3.82 -4.92
C ILE A 93 12.16 4.83 -5.35
N HIS A 94 12.14 6.02 -4.78
CA HIS A 94 13.09 7.09 -5.11
C HIS A 94 14.53 6.66 -4.83
N LYS A 95 14.79 6.08 -3.67
CA LYS A 95 16.12 5.56 -3.31
C LYS A 95 16.61 4.47 -4.29
N TYR A 96 15.70 3.61 -4.75
CA TYR A 96 16.03 2.62 -5.77
C TYR A 96 16.38 3.27 -7.11
N LEU A 97 15.62 4.27 -7.55
CA LEU A 97 15.87 5.01 -8.79
C LEU A 97 17.16 5.84 -8.73
N GLU A 98 17.54 6.40 -7.58
CA GLU A 98 18.82 7.09 -7.42
C GLU A 98 20.02 6.19 -7.70
N THR A 99 19.91 4.90 -7.36
CA THR A 99 20.97 3.92 -7.60
C THR A 99 20.86 3.20 -8.95
N ASN A 100 19.72 3.37 -9.65
CA ASN A 100 19.42 2.72 -10.94
C ASN A 100 18.75 3.74 -11.88
N PRO A 101 19.46 4.78 -12.35
CA PRO A 101 18.85 5.90 -13.08
C PRO A 101 18.32 5.54 -14.47
N GLU A 102 18.70 4.40 -15.02
CA GLU A 102 18.18 3.86 -16.29
C GLU A 102 16.81 3.19 -16.14
N LYS A 103 16.36 2.96 -14.91
CA LYS A 103 15.12 2.26 -14.60
C LYS A 103 13.96 3.25 -14.55
N ASN A 104 12.86 2.93 -15.23
CA ASN A 104 11.69 3.82 -15.27
C ASN A 104 10.34 3.12 -15.44
N LYS A 105 10.28 1.78 -15.48
CA LYS A 105 9.04 1.05 -15.72
C LYS A 105 8.43 0.58 -14.40
N VAL A 106 7.25 1.08 -14.07
CA VAL A 106 6.53 0.80 -12.82
C VAL A 106 5.22 0.09 -13.12
N CYS A 107 4.97 -1.02 -12.45
CA CYS A 107 3.70 -1.74 -12.47
C CYS A 107 3.03 -1.72 -11.10
N PHE A 108 1.78 -1.30 -11.04
CA PHE A 108 0.94 -1.47 -9.86
C PHE A 108 0.09 -2.74 -10.00
N LEU A 109 0.20 -3.65 -9.05
CA LEU A 109 -0.65 -4.84 -8.92
C LEU A 109 -1.76 -4.57 -7.91
N GLY A 110 -2.98 -4.34 -8.43
CA GLY A 110 -4.11 -3.85 -7.65
C GLY A 110 -4.10 -2.34 -7.50
N ALA A 111 -5.27 -1.74 -7.62
CA ALA A 111 -5.40 -0.30 -7.60
C ALA A 111 -6.57 0.20 -6.76
N THR A 112 -7.55 -0.64 -6.50
CA THR A 112 -8.71 -0.24 -5.69
C THR A 112 -8.32 0.04 -4.24
N PHE A 113 -9.10 0.89 -3.54
CA PHE A 113 -8.75 1.31 -2.17
C PHE A 113 -8.72 0.15 -1.15
N LYS A 114 -9.28 -1.00 -1.51
CA LYS A 114 -9.21 -2.25 -0.73
C LYS A 114 -9.34 -3.46 -1.65
N GLY A 115 -8.65 -4.53 -1.33
CA GLY A 115 -8.76 -5.81 -2.03
C GLY A 115 -9.76 -6.79 -1.40
N LYS A 116 -10.13 -6.58 -0.12
CA LYS A 116 -11.05 -7.45 0.64
C LYS A 116 -12.05 -6.62 1.46
N PRO A 117 -13.38 -6.81 1.23
CA PRO A 117 -13.96 -7.43 0.04
C PRO A 117 -13.57 -6.66 -1.23
N ARG A 118 -13.55 -7.33 -2.39
CA ARG A 118 -13.23 -6.70 -3.69
C ARG A 118 -14.19 -5.54 -3.98
N THR A 119 -13.70 -4.51 -4.64
CA THR A 119 -14.44 -3.34 -5.10
C THR A 119 -13.82 -2.87 -6.41
N ASN A 120 -14.55 -2.08 -7.18
CA ASN A 120 -14.03 -1.35 -8.34
C ASN A 120 -13.79 0.14 -8.05
N ASP A 121 -13.73 0.54 -6.79
CA ASP A 121 -13.55 1.93 -6.40
C ASP A 121 -12.06 2.25 -6.22
N PHE A 122 -11.57 3.09 -7.13
CA PHE A 122 -10.18 3.57 -7.18
C PHE A 122 -9.96 4.85 -6.35
N ARG A 123 -11.03 5.56 -6.00
CA ARG A 123 -10.95 6.88 -5.37
C ARG A 123 -10.22 6.88 -4.04
N ASN A 124 -9.27 7.80 -3.89
CA ASN A 124 -8.43 7.94 -2.69
C ASN A 124 -7.80 6.59 -2.27
N SER A 125 -7.42 5.79 -3.26
CA SER A 125 -6.65 4.58 -3.01
C SER A 125 -5.17 4.92 -2.83
N PHE A 126 -4.44 4.07 -2.13
CA PHE A 126 -2.98 4.18 -2.02
C PHE A 126 -2.32 4.25 -3.41
N THR A 127 -2.81 3.46 -4.37
CA THR A 127 -2.30 3.46 -5.74
C THR A 127 -2.52 4.81 -6.42
N GLN A 128 -3.72 5.42 -6.28
CA GLN A 128 -3.98 6.74 -6.84
C GLN A 128 -3.03 7.79 -6.25
N ASP A 129 -2.91 7.82 -4.94
CA ASP A 129 -2.07 8.79 -4.24
C ASP A 129 -0.60 8.64 -4.61
N LEU A 130 -0.10 7.39 -4.68
CA LEU A 130 1.29 7.14 -5.07
C LEU A 130 1.56 7.45 -6.54
N ILE A 131 0.63 7.15 -7.47
CA ILE A 131 0.73 7.56 -8.88
C ILE A 131 0.87 9.08 -8.99
N ASN A 132 0.04 9.84 -8.25
CA ASN A 132 0.09 11.31 -8.27
C ASN A 132 1.46 11.84 -7.81
N VAL A 133 2.08 11.23 -6.82
CA VAL A 133 3.41 11.61 -6.33
C VAL A 133 4.51 11.19 -7.32
N LEU A 134 4.36 10.06 -8.00
CA LEU A 134 5.33 9.54 -8.98
C LEU A 134 5.25 10.25 -10.34
N ASN A 135 4.10 10.80 -10.70
CA ASN A 135 3.84 11.38 -12.03
C ASN A 135 4.88 12.43 -12.50
N PRO A 136 5.43 13.31 -11.62
CA PRO A 136 6.46 14.27 -12.02
C PRO A 136 7.82 13.65 -12.39
N HIS A 137 8.05 12.36 -12.13
CA HIS A 137 9.36 11.70 -12.25
C HIS A 137 9.62 11.01 -13.59
N ASN A 138 8.78 11.28 -14.62
CA ASN A 138 8.92 10.73 -15.98
C ASN A 138 9.02 9.19 -16.04
N LEU A 139 8.18 8.51 -15.26
CA LEU A 139 8.10 7.06 -15.18
C LEU A 139 7.04 6.51 -16.13
N GLU A 140 7.31 5.35 -16.72
CA GLU A 140 6.32 4.58 -17.48
C GLU A 140 5.49 3.74 -16.51
N ILE A 141 4.30 4.26 -16.14
CA ILE A 141 3.43 3.62 -15.16
C ILE A 141 2.37 2.77 -15.86
N LYS A 142 2.17 1.54 -15.36
CA LYS A 142 1.05 0.66 -15.71
C LYS A 142 0.34 0.20 -14.44
N VAL A 143 -0.95 -0.01 -14.57
CA VAL A 143 -1.81 -0.52 -13.48
C VAL A 143 -2.49 -1.79 -13.97
N TRP A 144 -2.36 -2.87 -13.23
CA TRP A 144 -3.10 -4.10 -13.47
C TRP A 144 -4.00 -4.41 -12.28
N ASP A 145 -5.28 -4.44 -12.51
CA ASP A 145 -6.29 -4.84 -11.53
C ASP A 145 -7.47 -5.50 -12.28
N PRO A 146 -7.73 -6.78 -12.07
CA PRO A 146 -8.76 -7.50 -12.82
C PRO A 146 -10.20 -7.07 -12.48
N THR A 147 -10.37 -6.19 -11.47
CA THR A 147 -11.69 -5.69 -11.05
C THR A 147 -12.05 -4.34 -11.67
N LEU A 148 -11.08 -3.70 -12.35
CA LEU A 148 -11.22 -2.35 -12.90
C LEU A 148 -11.42 -2.35 -14.41
N THR A 149 -12.20 -1.39 -14.86
CA THR A 149 -12.31 -0.98 -16.26
C THR A 149 -11.69 0.41 -16.45
N PRO A 150 -11.33 0.83 -17.67
CA PRO A 150 -10.69 2.14 -17.87
C PRO A 150 -11.43 3.31 -17.22
N PRO A 151 -12.76 3.44 -17.28
CA PRO A 151 -13.48 4.53 -16.59
C PRO A 151 -13.30 4.54 -15.07
N ASP A 152 -13.06 3.39 -14.44
CA ASP A 152 -12.91 3.31 -12.98
C ASP A 152 -11.63 3.99 -12.49
N LEU A 153 -10.60 4.13 -13.35
CA LEU A 153 -9.35 4.82 -13.02
C LEU A 153 -9.41 6.35 -13.21
N LEU A 154 -10.56 6.91 -13.54
CA LEU A 154 -10.76 8.35 -13.73
C LEU A 154 -9.75 8.93 -14.76
N GLU A 155 -9.01 9.97 -14.38
CA GLU A 155 -7.96 10.60 -15.21
C GLU A 155 -6.79 9.67 -15.55
N HIS A 156 -6.63 8.55 -14.85
CA HIS A 156 -5.57 7.55 -15.05
C HIS A 156 -6.00 6.38 -15.95
N SER A 157 -7.10 6.47 -16.67
CA SER A 157 -7.68 5.40 -17.49
C SER A 157 -6.72 4.79 -18.51
N ASN A 158 -5.78 5.59 -19.04
CA ASN A 158 -4.75 5.18 -20.00
C ASN A 158 -3.65 4.30 -19.37
N LEU A 159 -3.58 4.23 -18.05
CA LEU A 159 -2.58 3.42 -17.33
C LEU A 159 -3.02 1.96 -17.17
N LEU A 160 -4.32 1.65 -17.33
CA LEU A 160 -4.83 0.30 -17.13
C LEU A 160 -4.29 -0.67 -18.18
N ALA A 161 -3.55 -1.66 -17.72
CA ALA A 161 -3.08 -2.78 -18.52
C ALA A 161 -4.19 -3.83 -18.67
N LYS A 162 -4.40 -4.32 -19.89
CA LYS A 162 -5.39 -5.37 -20.16
C LYS A 162 -4.92 -6.74 -19.67
N ASP A 163 -3.64 -7.02 -19.83
CA ASP A 163 -3.01 -8.29 -19.51
C ASP A 163 -1.78 -8.03 -18.66
N LEU A 164 -1.52 -8.93 -17.73
CA LEU A 164 -0.26 -8.99 -16.99
C LEU A 164 0.78 -9.66 -17.88
N LYS A 165 1.30 -8.91 -18.87
CA LYS A 165 2.40 -9.41 -19.70
C LYS A 165 3.70 -9.34 -18.92
N LEU A 166 4.60 -10.28 -19.25
CA LEU A 166 6.01 -10.27 -18.81
C LEU A 166 6.80 -9.13 -19.47
N ASP A 167 6.25 -7.92 -19.48
CA ASP A 167 7.06 -6.75 -19.75
C ASP A 167 8.04 -6.62 -18.59
N ASN A 168 9.31 -6.38 -18.92
CA ASN A 168 10.33 -6.21 -17.90
C ASN A 168 10.07 -4.93 -17.11
N PHE A 169 9.28 -5.03 -16.05
CA PHE A 169 9.11 -3.94 -15.10
C PHE A 169 10.31 -3.87 -14.17
N ASP A 170 10.72 -2.65 -13.90
CA ASP A 170 11.83 -2.37 -13.00
C ASP A 170 11.34 -2.30 -11.55
N ILE A 171 10.12 -1.84 -11.37
CA ILE A 171 9.48 -1.67 -10.07
C ILE A 171 8.06 -2.24 -10.14
N VAL A 172 7.72 -3.06 -9.17
CA VAL A 172 6.36 -3.59 -8.98
C VAL A 172 5.85 -3.16 -7.61
N VAL A 173 4.74 -2.44 -7.59
CA VAL A 173 4.10 -1.97 -6.36
C VAL A 173 2.83 -2.79 -6.11
N ILE A 174 2.75 -3.42 -4.95
CA ILE A 174 1.52 -4.06 -4.50
C ILE A 174 0.57 -2.95 -4.03
N GLY A 175 -0.50 -2.69 -4.80
CA GLY A 175 -1.38 -1.54 -4.61
C GLY A 175 -2.53 -1.75 -3.62
N ASN A 176 -2.85 -3.01 -3.29
CA ASN A 176 -3.82 -3.36 -2.27
C ASN A 176 -3.65 -4.79 -1.75
N ASN A 177 -4.46 -5.19 -0.77
CA ASN A 177 -4.40 -6.51 -0.14
C ASN A 177 -5.29 -7.57 -0.84
N ALA A 178 -5.44 -7.52 -2.15
CA ALA A 178 -6.29 -8.44 -2.89
C ALA A 178 -5.73 -9.87 -2.94
N ASN A 179 -6.65 -10.84 -3.04
CA ASN A 179 -6.27 -12.26 -3.11
C ASN A 179 -5.66 -12.67 -4.44
N PHE A 180 -5.82 -11.85 -5.50
CA PHE A 180 -5.30 -12.22 -6.82
C PHE A 180 -3.78 -12.40 -6.84
N ILE A 181 -3.06 -11.87 -5.86
CA ILE A 181 -1.60 -12.06 -5.75
C ILE A 181 -1.22 -13.54 -5.53
N SER A 182 -2.12 -14.33 -4.98
CA SER A 182 -1.98 -15.79 -4.88
C SER A 182 -2.48 -16.54 -6.13
N GLU A 183 -2.98 -15.86 -7.15
CA GLU A 183 -3.35 -16.47 -8.43
C GLU A 183 -2.07 -16.84 -9.18
N THR A 184 -2.11 -18.00 -9.86
CA THR A 184 -0.93 -18.57 -10.52
C THR A 184 -0.26 -17.61 -11.49
N GLU A 185 -1.04 -16.83 -12.25
CA GLU A 185 -0.53 -15.86 -13.22
C GLU A 185 0.31 -14.75 -12.54
N VAL A 186 -0.17 -14.19 -11.43
CA VAL A 186 0.52 -13.13 -10.69
C VAL A 186 1.75 -13.70 -9.97
N THR A 187 1.64 -14.89 -9.40
CA THR A 187 2.78 -15.56 -8.77
C THR A 187 3.89 -15.79 -9.77
N VAL A 188 3.57 -16.37 -10.95
CA VAL A 188 4.54 -16.59 -12.03
C VAL A 188 5.15 -15.27 -12.50
N PHE A 189 4.36 -14.21 -12.64
CA PHE A 189 4.87 -12.89 -12.99
C PHE A 189 5.90 -12.38 -11.98
N LEU A 190 5.60 -12.43 -10.68
CA LEU A 190 6.49 -11.97 -9.61
C LEU A 190 7.78 -12.81 -9.51
N GLU A 191 7.68 -14.13 -9.70
CA GLU A 191 8.83 -15.03 -9.66
C GLU A 191 9.75 -14.90 -10.89
N ASN A 192 9.25 -14.38 -12.01
CA ASN A 192 10.03 -14.15 -13.23
C ASN A 192 10.57 -12.71 -13.37
N LEU A 193 10.35 -11.84 -12.41
CA LEU A 193 11.00 -10.53 -12.40
C LEU A 193 12.52 -10.67 -12.36
N LEU A 194 13.21 -9.70 -12.94
CA LEU A 194 14.67 -9.65 -12.89
C LEU A 194 15.16 -9.50 -11.45
N ASP A 195 16.31 -10.08 -11.14
CA ASP A 195 16.94 -9.96 -9.82
C ASP A 195 17.23 -8.50 -9.44
N SER A 196 17.42 -7.64 -10.46
CA SER A 196 17.59 -6.19 -10.29
C SER A 196 16.29 -5.43 -10.06
N ALA A 197 15.11 -6.04 -10.24
CA ALA A 197 13.84 -5.35 -10.03
C ALA A 197 13.56 -5.13 -8.54
N LEU A 198 12.68 -4.14 -8.25
CA LEU A 198 12.20 -3.85 -6.91
C LEU A 198 10.72 -4.21 -6.79
N ILE A 199 10.34 -4.95 -5.76
CA ILE A 199 8.95 -5.14 -5.34
C ILE A 199 8.71 -4.30 -4.08
N VAL A 200 7.70 -3.43 -4.10
CA VAL A 200 7.26 -2.65 -2.94
C VAL A 200 5.95 -3.25 -2.43
N ASP A 201 6.02 -3.95 -1.30
CA ASP A 201 4.89 -4.63 -0.68
C ASP A 201 4.53 -3.98 0.66
N MET A 202 3.54 -3.08 0.63
CA MET A 202 3.05 -2.39 1.82
C MET A 202 2.04 -3.21 2.64
N TRP A 203 1.68 -4.42 2.18
CA TRP A 203 0.61 -5.24 2.75
C TRP A 203 1.07 -6.59 3.26
N GLY A 204 2.35 -6.94 3.04
CA GLY A 204 2.93 -8.22 3.39
C GLY A 204 2.34 -9.41 2.62
N VAL A 205 1.77 -9.19 1.44
CA VAL A 205 1.11 -10.24 0.65
C VAL A 205 2.10 -11.16 -0.06
N THR A 206 3.33 -10.70 -0.29
CA THR A 206 4.39 -11.49 -0.91
C THR A 206 5.14 -12.38 0.08
N ARG A 207 4.78 -12.38 1.37
CA ARG A 207 5.47 -13.16 2.43
C ARG A 207 5.41 -14.67 2.20
N GLU A 208 4.35 -15.15 1.57
CA GLU A 208 4.15 -16.58 1.29
C GLU A 208 4.85 -17.04 0.01
N LEU A 209 5.34 -16.13 -0.83
CA LEU A 209 6.02 -16.44 -2.08
C LEU A 209 7.49 -16.79 -1.80
N LYS A 210 7.96 -17.96 -2.28
CA LYS A 210 9.28 -18.49 -1.93
C LYS A 210 10.35 -18.25 -2.99
N ASN A 211 9.97 -18.08 -4.26
CA ASN A 211 10.90 -18.08 -5.39
C ASN A 211 11.12 -16.70 -6.00
N ILE A 212 10.83 -15.62 -5.25
CA ILE A 212 11.08 -14.26 -5.72
C ILE A 212 12.58 -13.99 -5.71
N LYS A 213 13.13 -13.61 -6.88
CA LYS A 213 14.53 -13.23 -7.07
C LYS A 213 14.75 -11.73 -6.95
N ALA A 214 13.73 -10.93 -7.28
CA ALA A 214 13.75 -9.48 -7.19
C ALA A 214 14.02 -9.00 -5.76
N ASN A 215 14.53 -7.78 -5.62
CA ASN A 215 14.64 -7.11 -4.35
C ASN A 215 13.24 -6.81 -3.80
N VAL A 216 12.96 -7.17 -2.55
CA VAL A 216 11.63 -6.97 -1.96
C VAL A 216 11.72 -6.06 -0.74
N TYR A 217 11.11 -4.89 -0.82
CA TYR A 217 10.78 -4.12 0.37
C TYR A 217 9.41 -4.57 0.88
N ARG A 218 9.33 -5.01 2.13
CA ARG A 218 8.08 -5.34 2.82
C ARG A 218 7.92 -4.44 4.02
N PHE A 219 6.85 -3.66 4.03
CA PHE A 219 6.54 -2.77 5.14
C PHE A 219 6.37 -3.55 6.45
N GLY A 220 7.10 -3.14 7.48
CA GLY A 220 7.08 -3.79 8.79
C GLY A 220 7.90 -5.08 8.88
N VAL A 221 8.73 -5.38 7.85
CA VAL A 221 9.62 -6.53 7.85
C VAL A 221 10.99 -6.07 7.36
N LYS A 222 11.99 -6.14 8.21
CA LYS A 222 13.35 -5.87 7.78
C LYS A 222 13.93 -7.11 7.08
N VAL A 223 14.42 -6.89 5.86
CA VAL A 223 15.15 -7.89 5.06
C VAL A 223 16.63 -7.85 5.41
#